data_ab761b24fa3c1ec651dc8737f5e580c0
#
_entry.id   ab761b24fa3c1ec651dc8737f5e580c0
#
_cell.length_a   1.000
_cell.length_b   1.000
_cell.length_c   1.000
_cell.angle_alpha   90.00
_cell.angle_beta   90.00
_cell.angle_gamma   90.00
#
_symmetry.space_group_name_H-M   'P 1'
#
loop_
_entity.id
_entity.type
_entity.pdbx_description
1 polymer ?
#
loop_
_entity_poly.entity_id
_entity_poly.type
_entity_poly.pdbx_seq_one_letter_code
_entity_poly.pdbx_strand_id
1 'polypeptide(L)'
;MTTQADTQKTYVLDGTLLEACSCVGPCPCWVGDDPDGGRCDTVIAYSIDQGQVGGVDVSNLSFVQVNQIPGNILAGNWKAVFYIDDRATPEQQEAILTVFGGKLGGPLADVASLVGERVAAHYVPVEHRVEGGKGTLRVGEVVEAEMAPYIDANGRPTTIHDTVFSTIPGSPAYLARAQHRVHIPEYGMIWEFSGRNAIQVNFHFEA
;
A
#
# COMPACT_ATOMS: atom_id res chain seq x y z
N MET A 1 -41.90 -3.93 12.95
CA MET A 1 -40.65 -3.22 13.27
C MET A 1 -39.54 -4.22 13.12
N THR A 2 -38.90 -4.26 11.95
CA THR A 2 -37.73 -5.12 11.71
C THR A 2 -36.51 -4.38 12.24
N THR A 3 -35.99 -4.82 13.36
CA THR A 3 -34.68 -4.41 13.86
C THR A 3 -33.64 -4.88 12.83
N GLN A 4 -33.09 -3.94 12.05
CA GLN A 4 -31.84 -4.17 11.36
C GLN A 4 -30.82 -4.54 12.41
N ALA A 5 -30.27 -5.75 12.37
CA ALA A 5 -29.11 -6.12 13.14
C ALA A 5 -27.98 -5.18 12.67
N ASP A 6 -27.50 -4.34 13.56
CA ASP A 6 -26.28 -3.55 13.38
C ASP A 6 -25.15 -4.58 13.26
N THR A 7 -24.76 -4.92 12.03
CA THR A 7 -23.60 -5.81 11.81
C THR A 7 -22.37 -5.02 12.22
N GLN A 8 -21.91 -5.26 13.44
CA GLN A 8 -20.71 -4.64 13.99
C GLN A 8 -19.54 -4.98 13.04
N LYS A 9 -18.99 -3.96 12.40
CA LYS A 9 -17.84 -4.09 11.51
C LYS A 9 -16.65 -4.66 12.27
N THR A 10 -15.96 -5.61 11.68
CA THR A 10 -14.75 -6.23 12.27
C THR A 10 -13.55 -5.29 12.22
N TYR A 11 -13.50 -4.43 11.20
CA TYR A 11 -12.56 -3.32 11.12
C TYR A 11 -13.10 -2.19 10.25
N VAL A 12 -12.57 -0.98 10.49
CA VAL A 12 -12.69 0.20 9.64
C VAL A 12 -11.35 0.91 9.64
N LEU A 13 -10.79 1.20 8.46
CA LEU A 13 -9.54 1.91 8.29
C LEU A 13 -9.70 2.99 7.22
N ASP A 14 -9.35 4.22 7.57
CA ASP A 14 -9.27 5.38 6.66
C ASP A 14 -7.83 5.89 6.61
N GLY A 15 -7.37 6.26 5.43
CA GLY A 15 -6.00 6.75 5.31
C GLY A 15 -5.51 6.99 3.89
N THR A 16 -4.20 7.03 3.75
CA THR A 16 -3.51 7.30 2.50
C THR A 16 -2.55 6.16 2.15
N LEU A 17 -2.64 5.67 0.91
CA LEU A 17 -1.73 4.70 0.33
C LEU A 17 -0.74 5.43 -0.60
N LEU A 18 0.54 5.10 -0.48
CA LEU A 18 1.58 5.37 -1.46
C LEU A 18 2.05 4.05 -2.05
N GLU A 19 2.08 3.95 -3.38
CA GLU A 19 2.75 2.88 -4.10
C GLU A 19 3.88 3.46 -4.95
N ALA A 20 5.07 2.84 -4.92
CA ALA A 20 6.16 3.12 -5.83
C ALA A 20 6.72 1.81 -6.38
N CYS A 21 6.84 1.69 -7.71
CA CYS A 21 7.21 0.44 -8.36
C CYS A 21 8.21 0.58 -9.51
N SER A 22 8.71 -0.55 -10.00
CA SER A 22 9.71 -0.65 -11.07
C SER A 22 9.20 -0.24 -12.45
N CYS A 23 7.88 -0.18 -12.68
CA CYS A 23 7.30 0.13 -13.99
C CYS A 23 7.58 1.55 -14.44
N VAL A 24 7.65 1.76 -15.75
CA VAL A 24 7.60 3.10 -16.35
C VAL A 24 6.17 3.62 -16.21
N GLY A 25 6.00 4.81 -15.66
CA GLY A 25 4.64 5.34 -15.42
C GLY A 25 3.94 5.87 -16.67
N PRO A 26 2.61 5.83 -16.76
CA PRO A 26 1.71 5.22 -15.77
C PRO A 26 1.81 3.70 -15.70
N CYS A 27 1.60 3.13 -14.51
CA CYS A 27 1.76 1.69 -14.30
C CYS A 27 0.72 0.87 -15.10
N PRO A 28 1.15 -0.06 -15.97
CA PRO A 28 0.23 -0.90 -16.75
C PRO A 28 -0.63 -1.81 -15.86
N CYS A 29 -0.14 -2.19 -14.68
CA CYS A 29 -0.88 -3.05 -13.77
C CYS A 29 -2.21 -2.43 -13.30
N TRP A 30 -2.32 -1.09 -13.26
CA TRP A 30 -3.54 -0.40 -12.84
C TRP A 30 -4.69 -0.52 -13.86
N VAL A 31 -4.38 -0.93 -15.08
CA VAL A 31 -5.37 -1.26 -16.13
C VAL A 31 -5.40 -2.75 -16.46
N GLY A 32 -4.76 -3.60 -15.63
CA GLY A 32 -4.80 -5.06 -15.75
C GLY A 32 -3.75 -5.67 -16.67
N ASP A 33 -2.84 -4.85 -17.22
CA ASP A 33 -1.75 -5.32 -18.06
C ASP A 33 -0.57 -5.86 -17.22
N ASP A 34 0.31 -6.60 -17.85
CA ASP A 34 1.52 -7.13 -17.23
C ASP A 34 2.51 -6.00 -16.90
N PRO A 35 3.29 -6.13 -15.82
CA PRO A 35 4.31 -5.16 -15.49
C PRO A 35 5.43 -5.12 -16.54
N ASP A 36 6.03 -3.94 -16.70
CA ASP A 36 7.19 -3.76 -17.56
C ASP A 36 8.32 -4.72 -17.18
N GLY A 37 8.86 -5.45 -18.16
CA GLY A 37 9.91 -6.42 -17.90
C GLY A 37 9.46 -7.72 -17.23
N GLY A 38 8.15 -7.98 -17.13
CA GLY A 38 7.56 -9.23 -16.67
C GLY A 38 7.62 -9.46 -15.16
N ARG A 39 7.96 -8.43 -14.36
CA ARG A 39 7.93 -8.47 -12.90
C ARG A 39 7.75 -7.07 -12.32
N CYS A 40 7.22 -6.99 -11.11
CA CYS A 40 7.10 -5.75 -10.38
C CYS A 40 7.87 -5.83 -9.05
N ASP A 41 8.84 -4.92 -8.86
CA ASP A 41 9.47 -4.65 -7.58
C ASP A 41 8.79 -3.39 -7.02
N THR A 42 8.13 -3.50 -5.86
CA THR A 42 7.26 -2.41 -5.37
C THR A 42 7.30 -2.23 -3.85
N VAL A 43 7.04 -1.00 -3.45
CA VAL A 43 6.73 -0.63 -2.06
C VAL A 43 5.29 -0.13 -2.04
N ILE A 44 4.48 -0.66 -1.13
CA ILE A 44 3.12 -0.22 -0.87
C ILE A 44 3.05 0.18 0.61
N ALA A 45 2.83 1.46 0.87
CA ALA A 45 2.76 2.01 2.21
C ALA A 45 1.36 2.53 2.52
N TYR A 46 0.80 2.11 3.63
CA TYR A 46 -0.49 2.55 4.15
C TYR A 46 -0.25 3.41 5.40
N SER A 47 -0.66 4.68 5.36
CA SER A 47 -0.78 5.54 6.54
C SER A 47 -2.23 5.52 6.99
N ILE A 48 -2.49 5.05 8.20
CA ILE A 48 -3.83 4.95 8.78
C ILE A 48 -4.09 6.24 9.54
N ASP A 49 -4.96 7.10 9.02
CA ASP A 49 -5.34 8.35 9.68
C ASP A 49 -6.31 8.07 10.84
N GLN A 50 -7.30 7.21 10.60
CA GLN A 50 -8.23 6.69 11.58
C GLN A 50 -8.43 5.19 11.36
N GLY A 51 -8.42 4.40 12.42
CA GLY A 51 -8.55 2.95 12.29
C GLY A 51 -8.97 2.24 13.56
N GLN A 52 -9.92 1.30 13.39
CA GLN A 52 -10.34 0.36 14.41
C GLN A 52 -10.28 -1.06 13.85
N VAL A 53 -9.67 -1.97 14.59
CA VAL A 53 -9.54 -3.39 14.22
C VAL A 53 -9.90 -4.23 15.45
N GLY A 54 -11.05 -4.92 15.42
CA GLY A 54 -11.50 -5.75 16.54
C GLY A 54 -11.63 -4.98 17.87
N GLY A 55 -11.89 -3.67 17.80
CA GLY A 55 -11.95 -2.79 18.98
C GLY A 55 -10.61 -2.16 19.37
N VAL A 56 -9.51 -2.50 18.71
CA VAL A 56 -8.18 -1.91 18.91
C VAL A 56 -8.04 -0.68 18.02
N ASP A 57 -7.74 0.48 18.61
CA ASP A 57 -7.44 1.71 17.87
C ASP A 57 -6.02 1.63 17.26
N VAL A 58 -5.95 1.69 15.94
CA VAL A 58 -4.69 1.68 15.16
C VAL A 58 -4.46 2.99 14.41
N SER A 59 -5.14 4.05 14.81
CA SER A 59 -5.03 5.38 14.21
C SER A 59 -3.60 5.93 14.31
N ASN A 60 -3.19 6.71 13.29
CA ASN A 60 -1.88 7.35 13.18
C ASN A 60 -0.69 6.37 13.14
N LEU A 61 -0.94 5.11 12.78
CA LEU A 61 0.09 4.11 12.54
C LEU A 61 0.23 3.83 11.05
N SER A 62 1.35 3.21 10.67
CA SER A 62 1.62 2.84 9.28
C SER A 62 1.95 1.36 9.15
N PHE A 63 1.53 0.80 8.00
CA PHE A 63 1.88 -0.54 7.55
C PHE A 63 2.50 -0.45 6.16
N VAL A 64 3.60 -1.15 5.93
CA VAL A 64 4.31 -1.13 4.64
C VAL A 64 4.59 -2.55 4.17
N GLN A 65 4.35 -2.78 2.88
CA GLN A 65 4.75 -3.99 2.17
C GLN A 65 5.84 -3.66 1.16
N VAL A 66 6.93 -4.41 1.21
CA VAL A 66 7.95 -4.42 0.15
C VAL A 66 7.81 -5.74 -0.58
N ASN A 67 7.51 -5.69 -1.89
CA ASN A 67 7.14 -6.88 -2.65
C ASN A 67 8.03 -7.08 -3.89
N GLN A 68 8.29 -8.36 -4.19
CA GLN A 68 8.70 -8.83 -5.51
C GLN A 68 7.57 -9.67 -6.08
N ILE A 69 7.04 -9.26 -7.24
CA ILE A 69 5.87 -9.84 -7.86
C ILE A 69 6.25 -10.41 -9.23
N PRO A 70 6.19 -11.73 -9.44
CA PRO A 70 6.46 -12.34 -10.74
C PRO A 70 5.25 -12.22 -11.66
N GLY A 71 5.42 -11.66 -12.85
CA GLY A 71 4.34 -11.55 -13.85
C GLY A 71 3.22 -10.60 -13.46
N ASN A 72 2.01 -10.91 -13.91
CA ASN A 72 0.82 -10.12 -13.63
C ASN A 72 0.53 -10.07 -12.12
N ILE A 73 0.28 -8.87 -11.60
CA ILE A 73 0.11 -8.68 -10.16
C ILE A 73 -1.13 -9.40 -9.61
N LEU A 74 -2.19 -9.56 -10.41
CA LEU A 74 -3.41 -10.28 -10.03
C LEU A 74 -3.24 -11.81 -10.07
N ALA A 75 -2.16 -12.32 -10.67
CA ALA A 75 -1.83 -13.74 -10.63
C ALA A 75 -1.29 -14.21 -9.27
N GLY A 76 -1.01 -13.28 -8.36
CA GLY A 76 -0.51 -13.58 -7.02
C GLY A 76 0.96 -13.96 -6.97
N ASN A 77 1.31 -14.84 -6.05
CA ASN A 77 2.69 -15.29 -5.77
C ASN A 77 3.64 -14.15 -5.34
N TRP A 78 3.12 -13.11 -4.73
CA TRP A 78 3.95 -12.04 -4.21
C TRP A 78 4.86 -12.55 -3.09
N LYS A 79 6.15 -12.21 -3.18
CA LYS A 79 7.08 -12.37 -2.07
C LYS A 79 7.11 -11.05 -1.32
N ALA A 80 6.69 -11.03 -0.05
CA ALA A 80 6.46 -9.82 0.73
C ALA A 80 7.27 -9.80 2.03
N VAL A 81 7.85 -8.64 2.34
CA VAL A 81 8.37 -8.27 3.65
C VAL A 81 7.51 -7.14 4.21
N PHE A 82 7.10 -7.27 5.47
CA PHE A 82 6.21 -6.32 6.13
C PHE A 82 6.98 -5.44 7.12
N TYR A 83 6.60 -4.19 7.19
CA TYR A 83 7.09 -3.22 8.16
C TYR A 83 5.90 -2.55 8.84
N ILE A 84 5.94 -2.48 10.16
CA ILE A 84 4.94 -1.83 11.00
C ILE A 84 5.65 -0.71 11.76
N ASP A 85 4.97 0.41 11.91
CA ASP A 85 5.42 1.54 12.71
C ASP A 85 5.79 1.07 14.14
N ASP A 86 6.99 1.36 14.60
CA ASP A 86 7.52 0.93 15.90
C ASP A 86 6.86 1.64 17.09
N ARG A 87 6.06 2.68 16.82
CA ARG A 87 5.19 3.32 17.82
C ARG A 87 4.01 2.44 18.23
N ALA A 88 3.69 1.40 17.45
CA ALA A 88 2.58 0.49 17.71
C ALA A 88 2.87 -0.36 18.96
N THR A 89 1.89 -0.44 19.87
CA THR A 89 1.92 -1.40 20.98
C THR A 89 1.82 -2.84 20.47
N PRO A 90 2.21 -3.87 21.26
CA PRO A 90 2.07 -5.26 20.84
C PRO A 90 0.66 -5.64 20.39
N GLU A 91 -0.38 -5.12 21.05
CA GLU A 91 -1.78 -5.34 20.68
C GLU A 91 -2.12 -4.71 19.32
N GLN A 92 -1.66 -3.49 19.06
CA GLN A 92 -1.83 -2.80 17.78
C GLN A 92 -1.06 -3.51 16.64
N GLN A 93 0.16 -4.00 16.93
CA GLN A 93 0.96 -4.79 15.98
C GLN A 93 0.21 -6.05 15.55
N GLU A 94 -0.37 -6.79 16.51
CA GLU A 94 -1.16 -8.00 16.22
C GLU A 94 -2.43 -7.65 15.42
N ALA A 95 -3.13 -6.58 15.76
CA ALA A 95 -4.31 -6.10 15.06
C ALA A 95 -3.98 -5.75 13.60
N ILE A 96 -2.90 -4.98 13.35
CA ILE A 96 -2.41 -4.62 12.01
C ILE A 96 -2.04 -5.87 11.21
N LEU A 97 -1.25 -6.79 11.77
CA LEU A 97 -0.88 -8.04 11.10
C LEU A 97 -2.09 -8.94 10.81
N THR A 98 -3.11 -8.87 11.64
CA THR A 98 -4.34 -9.64 11.47
C THR A 98 -5.17 -9.10 10.30
N VAL A 99 -5.39 -7.79 10.24
CA VAL A 99 -6.22 -7.16 9.20
C VAL A 99 -5.50 -7.16 7.85
N PHE A 100 -4.25 -6.72 7.75
CA PHE A 100 -3.46 -6.78 6.52
C PHE A 100 -3.05 -8.20 6.13
N GLY A 101 -3.13 -9.14 7.06
CA GLY A 101 -3.02 -10.58 6.81
C GLY A 101 -4.26 -11.21 6.20
N GLY A 102 -5.34 -10.45 6.01
CA GLY A 102 -6.59 -10.90 5.38
C GLY A 102 -7.48 -11.76 6.28
N LYS A 103 -7.18 -11.90 7.58
CA LYS A 103 -7.92 -12.80 8.48
C LYS A 103 -9.32 -12.31 8.84
N LEU A 104 -9.62 -11.04 8.57
CA LEU A 104 -10.89 -10.41 8.91
C LEU A 104 -11.83 -10.22 7.70
N GLY A 105 -11.44 -10.74 6.53
CA GLY A 105 -12.25 -10.60 5.31
C GLY A 105 -12.12 -9.22 4.67
N GLY A 106 -13.08 -8.92 3.77
CA GLY A 106 -13.17 -7.64 3.07
C GLY A 106 -12.02 -7.38 2.08
N PRO A 107 -11.85 -6.13 1.62
CA PRO A 107 -10.87 -5.78 0.58
C PRO A 107 -9.43 -6.15 0.92
N LEU A 108 -9.06 -6.11 2.20
CA LEU A 108 -7.71 -6.48 2.63
C LEU A 108 -7.46 -7.99 2.55
N ALA A 109 -8.49 -8.83 2.63
CA ALA A 109 -8.35 -10.27 2.37
C ALA A 109 -8.05 -10.56 0.90
N ASP A 110 -8.66 -9.81 -0.03
CA ASP A 110 -8.40 -9.94 -1.46
C ASP A 110 -6.93 -9.61 -1.77
N VAL A 111 -6.41 -8.49 -1.25
CA VAL A 111 -5.00 -8.12 -1.39
C VAL A 111 -4.08 -9.16 -0.72
N ALA A 112 -4.41 -9.60 0.49
CA ALA A 112 -3.62 -10.60 1.21
C ALA A 112 -3.55 -11.94 0.50
N SER A 113 -4.58 -12.32 -0.29
CA SER A 113 -4.62 -13.56 -1.07
C SER A 113 -3.58 -13.58 -2.21
N LEU A 114 -3.11 -12.42 -2.65
CA LEU A 114 -2.08 -12.29 -3.67
C LEU A 114 -0.67 -12.59 -3.13
N VAL A 115 -0.47 -12.53 -1.81
CA VAL A 115 0.82 -12.81 -1.16
C VAL A 115 1.03 -14.32 -1.05
N GLY A 116 1.93 -14.85 -1.87
CA GLY A 116 2.32 -16.26 -1.84
C GLY A 116 3.35 -16.59 -0.76
N GLU A 117 4.28 -15.66 -0.49
CA GLU A 117 5.34 -15.82 0.51
C GLU A 117 5.43 -14.59 1.41
N ARG A 118 5.16 -14.78 2.71
CA ARG A 118 5.40 -13.77 3.75
C ARG A 118 6.74 -14.05 4.40
N VAL A 119 7.78 -13.31 4.02
CA VAL A 119 9.16 -13.57 4.44
C VAL A 119 9.38 -13.21 5.89
N ALA A 120 8.99 -11.98 6.28
CA ALA A 120 9.20 -11.44 7.62
C ALA A 120 8.26 -10.27 7.92
N ALA A 121 8.19 -9.91 9.21
CA ALA A 121 7.60 -8.66 9.68
C ALA A 121 8.59 -7.97 10.64
N HIS A 122 8.82 -6.68 10.43
CA HIS A 122 9.74 -5.85 11.20
C HIS A 122 9.00 -4.65 11.79
N TYR A 123 9.53 -4.12 12.88
CA TYR A 123 9.01 -2.93 13.56
C TYR A 123 10.08 -1.85 13.51
N VAL A 124 9.80 -0.78 12.78
CA VAL A 124 10.76 0.31 12.50
C VAL A 124 10.03 1.65 12.45
N PRO A 125 10.72 2.78 12.62
CA PRO A 125 10.13 4.09 12.36
C PRO A 125 9.61 4.18 10.92
N VAL A 126 8.36 4.66 10.74
CA VAL A 126 7.78 4.92 9.42
C VAL A 126 7.38 6.39 9.34
N GLU A 127 7.94 7.10 8.38
CA GLU A 127 7.54 8.46 8.02
C GLU A 127 6.84 8.43 6.66
N HIS A 128 5.53 8.70 6.64
CA HIS A 128 4.71 8.74 5.44
C HIS A 128 4.01 10.10 5.37
N ARG A 129 4.37 10.92 4.36
CA ARG A 129 3.84 12.27 4.17
C ARG A 129 3.53 12.46 2.70
N VAL A 130 2.28 12.20 2.30
CA VAL A 130 1.85 12.25 0.90
C VAL A 130 0.51 12.95 0.78
N GLU A 131 0.43 13.92 -0.14
CA GLU A 131 -0.79 14.66 -0.45
C GLU A 131 -0.80 15.06 -1.93
N GLY A 132 -1.91 14.83 -2.63
CA GLY A 132 -2.09 15.22 -4.03
C GLY A 132 -1.06 14.63 -5.00
N GLY A 133 -0.57 13.42 -4.73
CA GLY A 133 0.45 12.75 -5.53
C GLY A 133 1.87 13.24 -5.28
N LYS A 134 2.10 14.09 -4.27
CA LYS A 134 3.43 14.60 -3.90
C LYS A 134 3.76 14.22 -2.46
N GLY A 135 4.99 13.79 -2.22
CA GLY A 135 5.45 13.53 -0.86
C GLY A 135 6.61 12.57 -0.74
N THR A 136 6.81 12.09 0.48
CA THR A 136 7.94 11.24 0.87
C THR A 136 7.50 10.07 1.72
N LEU A 137 8.24 8.97 1.59
CA LEU A 137 8.17 7.79 2.46
C LEU A 137 9.57 7.44 2.95
N ARG A 138 9.70 7.17 4.25
CA ARG A 138 10.89 6.58 4.84
C ARG A 138 10.49 5.43 5.77
N VAL A 139 11.13 4.27 5.64
CA VAL A 139 10.90 3.09 6.46
C VAL A 139 12.24 2.67 7.05
N GLY A 140 12.49 3.02 8.30
CA GLY A 140 13.80 2.82 8.93
C GLY A 140 14.94 3.32 8.03
N GLU A 141 15.91 2.44 7.79
CA GLU A 141 17.02 2.67 6.86
C GLU A 141 16.88 1.86 5.55
N VAL A 142 15.76 1.15 5.38
CA VAL A 142 15.60 0.14 4.32
C VAL A 142 14.81 0.63 3.11
N VAL A 143 13.92 1.64 3.27
CA VAL A 143 13.15 2.23 2.17
C VAL A 143 13.20 3.74 2.24
N GLU A 144 13.46 4.36 1.11
CA GLU A 144 13.28 5.79 0.87
C GLU A 144 12.56 6.00 -0.45
N ALA A 145 11.56 6.87 -0.48
CA ALA A 145 10.87 7.27 -1.69
C ALA A 145 10.50 8.76 -1.64
N GLU A 146 10.61 9.43 -2.78
CA GLU A 146 10.11 10.77 -3.03
C GLU A 146 9.30 10.76 -4.31
N MET A 147 8.05 11.26 -4.26
CA MET A 147 7.15 11.26 -5.41
C MET A 147 6.68 12.66 -5.77
N ALA A 148 6.45 12.88 -7.07
CA ALA A 148 5.86 14.09 -7.62
C ALA A 148 4.80 13.74 -8.68
N PRO A 149 3.62 14.41 -8.66
CA PRO A 149 2.53 14.07 -9.55
C PRO A 149 2.82 14.45 -11.01
N TYR A 150 2.19 13.74 -11.93
CA TYR A 150 1.97 14.27 -13.27
C TYR A 150 0.99 15.45 -13.18
N ILE A 151 1.25 16.49 -13.94
CA ILE A 151 0.47 17.73 -13.93
C ILE A 151 -0.24 17.91 -15.27
N ASP A 152 -1.54 18.19 -15.24
CA ASP A 152 -2.35 18.51 -16.41
C ASP A 152 -2.04 19.90 -16.98
N ALA A 153 -2.66 20.25 -18.11
CA ALA A 153 -2.47 21.54 -18.77
C ALA A 153 -2.93 22.75 -17.93
N ASN A 154 -3.70 22.52 -16.85
CA ASN A 154 -4.20 23.55 -15.94
C ASN A 154 -3.40 23.63 -14.62
N GLY A 155 -2.29 22.85 -14.52
CA GLY A 155 -1.46 22.81 -13.32
C GLY A 155 -2.02 21.95 -12.19
N ARG A 156 -2.99 21.04 -12.45
CA ARG A 156 -3.57 20.16 -11.46
C ARG A 156 -2.94 18.75 -11.53
N PRO A 157 -2.83 18.04 -10.42
CA PRO A 157 -2.40 16.65 -10.44
C PRO A 157 -3.29 15.79 -11.35
N THR A 158 -2.67 14.94 -12.17
CA THR A 158 -3.36 13.98 -13.03
C THR A 158 -3.86 12.81 -12.20
N THR A 159 -5.12 12.40 -12.43
CA THR A 159 -5.74 11.29 -11.72
C THR A 159 -6.23 10.21 -12.67
N ILE A 160 -6.31 8.98 -12.18
CA ILE A 160 -6.94 7.85 -12.85
C ILE A 160 -8.12 7.36 -12.02
N HIS A 161 -9.19 6.92 -12.69
CA HIS A 161 -10.43 6.43 -12.08
C HIS A 161 -10.75 5.04 -12.63
N ASP A 162 -11.63 4.32 -11.93
CA ASP A 162 -12.23 3.07 -12.40
C ASP A 162 -11.20 2.00 -12.86
N THR A 163 -10.13 1.86 -12.07
CA THR A 163 -9.06 0.89 -12.33
C THR A 163 -9.45 -0.52 -11.90
N VAL A 164 -8.62 -1.52 -12.23
CA VAL A 164 -8.79 -2.91 -11.74
C VAL A 164 -8.67 -3.03 -10.22
N PHE A 165 -8.08 -2.03 -9.56
CA PHE A 165 -8.03 -1.89 -8.11
C PHE A 165 -9.15 -1.00 -7.54
N SER A 166 -10.26 -0.84 -8.25
CA SER A 166 -11.44 -0.12 -7.75
C SER A 166 -12.05 -0.75 -6.50
N THR A 167 -11.64 -1.97 -6.15
CA THR A 167 -11.86 -2.58 -4.82
C THR A 167 -11.04 -1.90 -3.72
N ILE A 168 -10.02 -1.11 -4.06
CA ILE A 168 -9.41 -0.14 -3.15
C ILE A 168 -10.31 1.11 -3.21
N PRO A 169 -11.19 1.33 -2.21
CA PRO A 169 -12.02 2.51 -2.20
C PRO A 169 -11.12 3.73 -2.00
N GLY A 170 -11.19 4.71 -2.85
CA GLY A 170 -10.36 5.89 -2.75
C GLY A 170 -9.94 6.43 -4.10
N SER A 171 -10.59 5.99 -5.16
CA SER A 171 -10.52 6.70 -6.45
C SER A 171 -11.06 8.14 -6.27
N PRO A 172 -10.36 9.15 -6.83
CA PRO A 172 -9.30 9.07 -7.84
C PRO A 172 -7.92 8.76 -7.26
N ALA A 173 -7.15 7.95 -7.97
CA ALA A 173 -5.73 7.76 -7.71
C ALA A 173 -4.89 8.83 -8.40
N TYR A 174 -3.99 9.46 -7.68
CA TYR A 174 -3.04 10.44 -8.23
C TYR A 174 -1.89 9.70 -8.92
N LEU A 175 -1.68 9.98 -10.21
CA LEU A 175 -0.55 9.46 -10.96
C LEU A 175 0.70 10.30 -10.70
N ALA A 176 1.80 9.65 -10.39
CA ALA A 176 3.05 10.29 -10.06
C ALA A 176 4.28 9.53 -10.58
N ARG A 177 5.43 10.14 -10.44
CA ARG A 177 6.76 9.51 -10.57
C ARG A 177 7.49 9.60 -9.27
N ALA A 178 8.26 8.55 -8.95
CA ALA A 178 9.11 8.53 -7.78
C ALA A 178 10.58 8.28 -8.12
N GLN A 179 11.43 8.81 -7.23
CA GLN A 179 12.72 8.21 -6.95
C GLN A 179 12.52 7.33 -5.72
N HIS A 180 12.90 6.06 -5.78
CA HIS A 180 12.80 5.20 -4.61
C HIS A 180 13.93 4.18 -4.56
N ARG A 181 14.35 3.89 -3.34
CA ARG A 181 15.39 2.93 -3.01
C ARG A 181 14.87 1.94 -1.98
N VAL A 182 15.16 0.67 -2.21
CA VAL A 182 14.98 -0.42 -1.24
C VAL A 182 16.31 -1.12 -1.03
N HIS A 183 16.68 -1.36 0.22
CA HIS A 183 17.91 -2.05 0.57
C HIS A 183 17.66 -3.03 1.71
N ILE A 184 17.29 -4.27 1.35
CA ILE A 184 16.98 -5.38 2.28
C ILE A 184 17.75 -6.62 1.80
N PRO A 185 19.09 -6.63 1.98
CA PRO A 185 19.97 -7.67 1.42
C PRO A 185 19.67 -9.07 1.96
N GLU A 186 19.23 -9.20 3.19
CA GLU A 186 18.90 -10.47 3.83
C GLU A 186 17.75 -11.22 3.13
N TYR A 187 16.90 -10.50 2.38
CA TYR A 187 15.80 -11.10 1.60
C TYR A 187 16.00 -10.99 0.09
N GLY A 188 17.16 -10.46 -0.35
CA GLY A 188 17.49 -10.25 -1.75
C GLY A 188 16.67 -9.14 -2.42
N MET A 189 16.10 -8.22 -1.63
CA MET A 189 15.34 -7.07 -2.10
C MET A 189 16.21 -5.82 -2.11
N ILE A 190 16.91 -5.60 -3.22
CA ILE A 190 17.81 -4.44 -3.41
C ILE A 190 17.50 -3.83 -4.77
N TRP A 191 17.04 -2.58 -4.78
CA TRP A 191 16.86 -1.80 -6.01
C TRP A 191 16.85 -0.30 -5.74
N GLU A 192 17.14 0.44 -6.80
CA GLU A 192 17.03 1.89 -6.83
C GLU A 192 16.48 2.31 -8.19
N PHE A 193 15.39 3.06 -8.19
CA PHE A 193 14.73 3.52 -9.39
C PHE A 193 14.53 5.04 -9.36
N SER A 194 14.69 5.67 -10.53
CA SER A 194 14.45 7.10 -10.72
C SER A 194 13.44 7.33 -11.83
N GLY A 195 12.46 8.20 -11.58
CA GLY A 195 11.42 8.56 -12.54
C GLY A 195 10.46 7.42 -12.89
N ARG A 196 10.35 6.41 -12.01
CA ARG A 196 9.44 5.28 -12.18
C ARG A 196 8.07 5.60 -11.61
N ASN A 197 7.11 4.73 -11.88
CA ASN A 197 5.75 4.91 -11.45
C ASN A 197 5.61 5.04 -9.93
N ALA A 198 4.75 5.98 -9.54
CA ALA A 198 4.20 6.05 -8.19
C ALA A 198 2.73 6.47 -8.26
N ILE A 199 1.97 6.05 -7.26
CA ILE A 199 0.54 6.34 -7.13
C ILE A 199 0.24 6.68 -5.67
N GLN A 200 -0.66 7.65 -5.46
CA GLN A 200 -1.31 7.89 -4.18
C GLN A 200 -2.79 7.62 -4.30
N VAL A 201 -3.35 6.95 -3.31
CA VAL A 201 -4.79 6.74 -3.15
C VAL A 201 -5.19 7.06 -1.72
N ASN A 202 -6.30 7.75 -1.52
CA ASN A 202 -6.95 7.78 -0.22
C ASN A 202 -7.83 6.54 -0.12
N PHE A 203 -7.76 5.79 0.96
CA PHE A 203 -8.51 4.54 1.10
C PHE A 203 -9.52 4.60 2.25
N HIS A 204 -10.59 3.83 2.08
CA HIS A 204 -11.52 3.45 3.13
C HIS A 204 -11.74 1.94 3.04
N PHE A 205 -11.24 1.19 4.02
CA PHE A 205 -11.42 -0.26 4.10
C PHE A 205 -12.32 -0.63 5.28
N GLU A 206 -13.28 -1.51 5.03
CA GLU A 206 -14.17 -2.02 6.08
C GLU A 206 -14.64 -3.45 5.80
N ALA A 207 -14.93 -4.22 6.84
CA ALA A 207 -15.60 -5.51 6.80
C ALA A 207 -16.37 -5.80 8.09
#